data_82207e28accdf00eef4f71a15c1aa610
#
_entry.id   82207e28accdf00eef4f71a15c1aa610
#
_cell.length_a   1.000
_cell.length_b   1.000
_cell.length_c   1.000
_cell.angle_alpha   90.00
_cell.angle_beta   90.00
_cell.angle_gamma   90.00
#
_symmetry.space_group_name_H-M   'P 1'
#
loop_
_entity.id
_entity.type
_entity.pdbx_description
1 polymer ?
#
loop_
_entity_poly.entity_id
_entity_poly.type
_entity_poly.pdbx_seq_one_letter_code
_entity_poly.pdbx_strand_id
1 'polypeptide(L)'
;LCPKTGQPDFATIYISYIPDKYIVESKSLKLYLFGFRNHGDFHEDCVNIIMTDLIKLLHPRFIEVWGKFLPRGGLSIDPYCNYGIPNTEWRDFARFRLLRHDLDPEKIDNR
;
A
#
# COMPACT_ATOMS: atom_id res chain seq x y z
N LEU A 1 0.14 10.59 -10.63
CA LEU A 1 -0.48 11.84 -11.08
C LEU A 1 -1.92 11.93 -10.59
N CYS A 2 -2.36 13.14 -10.32
CA CYS A 2 -3.75 13.39 -9.99
C CYS A 2 -4.61 13.29 -11.26
N PRO A 3 -5.66 12.45 -11.27
CA PRO A 3 -6.47 12.28 -12.46
C PRO A 3 -7.17 13.55 -12.95
N LYS A 4 -7.45 14.49 -12.04
CA LYS A 4 -8.18 15.72 -12.38
C LYS A 4 -7.27 16.84 -12.85
N THR A 5 -6.10 17.01 -12.21
CA THR A 5 -5.23 18.17 -12.47
C THR A 5 -3.95 17.81 -13.20
N GLY A 6 -3.59 16.53 -13.27
CA GLY A 6 -2.32 16.10 -13.84
C GLY A 6 -1.11 16.44 -12.98
N GLN A 7 -1.31 17.02 -11.81
CA GLN A 7 -0.21 17.33 -10.91
C GLN A 7 0.36 16.06 -10.29
N PRO A 8 1.69 15.97 -10.11
CA PRO A 8 2.28 14.81 -9.46
C PRO A 8 1.88 14.74 -7.99
N ASP A 9 1.52 13.54 -7.55
CA ASP A 9 1.29 13.23 -6.15
C ASP A 9 2.48 12.46 -5.63
N PHE A 10 3.00 12.88 -4.49
CA PHE A 10 4.11 12.23 -3.83
C PHE A 10 3.61 11.46 -2.63
N ALA A 11 4.19 10.30 -2.40
CA ALA A 11 3.79 9.44 -1.31
C ALA A 11 4.96 8.62 -0.79
N THR A 12 4.84 8.18 0.44
CA THR A 12 5.66 7.11 0.99
C THR A 12 4.79 5.87 1.02
N ILE A 13 5.25 4.80 0.39
CA ILE A 13 4.54 3.54 0.35
C ILE A 13 5.21 2.58 1.33
N TYR A 14 4.44 2.11 2.30
CA TYR A 14 4.90 1.13 3.28
C TYR A 14 4.38 -0.23 2.87
N ILE A 15 5.28 -1.17 2.65
CA ILE A 15 4.94 -2.53 2.26
C ILE A 15 5.53 -3.46 3.30
N SER A 16 4.68 -4.23 3.96
CA SER A 16 5.10 -5.25 4.92
C SER A 16 4.47 -6.57 4.51
N TYR A 17 5.27 -7.62 4.48
CA TYR A 17 4.73 -8.92 4.10
C TYR A 17 5.48 -10.05 4.77
N ILE A 18 4.79 -11.18 4.88
CA ILE A 18 5.37 -12.42 5.38
C ILE A 18 5.46 -13.36 4.17
N PRO A 19 6.67 -13.66 3.71
CA PRO A 19 6.84 -14.47 2.50
C PRO A 19 6.52 -15.94 2.77
N ASP A 20 6.11 -16.62 1.72
CA ASP A 20 6.08 -18.09 1.72
C ASP A 20 7.36 -18.60 1.06
N LYS A 21 7.46 -18.47 -0.27
CA LYS A 21 8.60 -18.99 -1.03
C LYS A 21 9.43 -17.90 -1.69
N TYR A 22 8.83 -16.75 -1.97
CA TYR A 22 9.46 -15.71 -2.78
C TYR A 22 9.56 -14.41 -2.01
N ILE A 23 10.66 -13.71 -2.23
CA ILE A 23 10.82 -12.34 -1.74
C ILE A 23 11.03 -11.41 -2.94
N VAL A 24 10.62 -10.15 -2.77
CA VAL A 24 10.78 -9.16 -3.82
C VAL A 24 12.22 -8.65 -3.84
N GLU A 25 12.75 -8.46 -5.05
CA GLU A 25 14.06 -7.83 -5.21
C GLU A 25 13.87 -6.31 -5.12
N SER A 26 14.65 -5.67 -4.26
CA SER A 26 14.40 -4.27 -3.89
C SER A 26 14.57 -3.29 -5.04
N LYS A 27 15.53 -3.53 -5.93
CA LYS A 27 15.75 -2.65 -7.08
C LYS A 27 14.59 -2.75 -8.07
N SER A 28 14.10 -3.96 -8.30
CA SER A 28 12.96 -4.18 -9.17
C SER A 28 11.71 -3.52 -8.60
N LEU A 29 11.51 -3.62 -7.29
CA LEU A 29 10.40 -2.95 -6.62
C LEU A 29 10.48 -1.44 -6.79
N LYS A 30 11.67 -0.88 -6.62
CA LYS A 30 11.89 0.55 -6.79
C LYS A 30 11.50 1.00 -8.20
N LEU A 31 11.94 0.28 -9.22
CA LEU A 31 11.62 0.60 -10.60
C LEU A 31 10.12 0.46 -10.87
N TYR A 32 9.49 -0.56 -10.32
CA TYR A 32 8.06 -0.76 -10.44
C TYR A 32 7.29 0.44 -9.86
N LEU A 33 7.67 0.87 -8.67
CA LEU A 33 7.00 2.00 -8.00
C LEU A 33 7.19 3.32 -8.75
N PHE A 34 8.35 3.52 -9.39
CA PHE A 34 8.56 4.69 -10.21
C PHE A 34 7.58 4.78 -11.36
N GLY A 35 7.11 3.65 -11.88
CA GLY A 35 6.11 3.62 -12.93
C GLY A 35 4.79 4.26 -12.52
N PHE A 36 4.49 4.28 -11.23
CA PHE A 36 3.27 4.89 -10.74
C PHE A 36 3.27 6.42 -10.77
N ARG A 37 4.43 7.05 -10.96
CA ARG A 37 4.50 8.53 -11.06
C ARG A 37 3.62 9.07 -12.18
N ASN A 38 3.48 8.31 -13.26
CA ASN A 38 2.70 8.71 -14.42
C ASN A 38 1.36 8.01 -14.50
N HIS A 39 1.01 7.25 -13.46
CA HIS A 39 -0.26 6.54 -13.40
C HIS A 39 -1.33 7.50 -12.88
N GLY A 40 -2.45 7.59 -13.58
CA GLY A 40 -3.49 8.54 -13.25
C GLY A 40 -4.54 8.03 -12.25
N ASP A 41 -4.18 7.10 -11.37
CA ASP A 41 -5.12 6.51 -10.43
C ASP A 41 -5.30 7.34 -9.17
N PHE A 42 -6.44 7.18 -8.53
CA PHE A 42 -6.65 7.72 -7.19
C PHE A 42 -5.81 6.95 -6.17
N HIS A 43 -5.61 7.57 -5.00
CA HIS A 43 -4.74 7.03 -3.95
C HIS A 43 -5.15 5.61 -3.52
N GLU A 44 -6.45 5.37 -3.36
CA GLU A 44 -6.97 4.07 -2.94
C GLU A 44 -6.67 2.99 -3.97
N ASP A 45 -6.84 3.31 -5.24
CA ASP A 45 -6.57 2.38 -6.31
C ASP A 45 -5.09 2.04 -6.39
N CYS A 46 -4.24 3.03 -6.15
CA CYS A 46 -2.80 2.85 -6.21
C CYS A 46 -2.34 1.75 -5.24
N VAL A 47 -2.73 1.84 -3.96
CA VAL A 47 -2.28 0.83 -2.98
C VAL A 47 -2.90 -0.55 -3.25
N ASN A 48 -4.13 -0.60 -3.75
CA ASN A 48 -4.76 -1.86 -4.11
C ASN A 48 -4.09 -2.52 -5.31
N ILE A 49 -3.71 -1.75 -6.30
CA ILE A 49 -3.00 -2.27 -7.47
C ILE A 49 -1.64 -2.82 -7.05
N ILE A 50 -0.89 -2.08 -6.24
CA ILE A 50 0.41 -2.52 -5.75
C ILE A 50 0.26 -3.84 -4.99
N MET A 51 -0.69 -3.92 -4.07
CA MET A 51 -0.91 -5.14 -3.29
C MET A 51 -1.28 -6.32 -4.20
N THR A 52 -2.19 -6.10 -5.14
CA THR A 52 -2.62 -7.15 -6.06
C THR A 52 -1.48 -7.67 -6.90
N ASP A 53 -0.66 -6.77 -7.43
CA ASP A 53 0.51 -7.16 -8.22
C ASP A 53 1.50 -7.98 -7.40
N LEU A 54 1.75 -7.57 -6.15
CA LEU A 54 2.68 -8.28 -5.29
C LEU A 54 2.12 -9.64 -4.86
N ILE A 55 0.81 -9.75 -4.63
CA ILE A 55 0.19 -11.05 -4.34
C ILE A 55 0.41 -12.00 -5.51
N LYS A 56 0.18 -11.54 -6.73
CA LYS A 56 0.34 -12.37 -7.93
C LYS A 56 1.78 -12.82 -8.13
N LEU A 57 2.72 -11.95 -7.79
CA LEU A 57 4.14 -12.23 -7.99
C LEU A 57 4.71 -13.13 -6.89
N LEU A 58 4.39 -12.83 -5.63
CA LEU A 58 5.08 -13.40 -4.47
C LEU A 58 4.30 -14.51 -3.77
N HIS A 59 2.98 -14.54 -3.94
CA HIS A 59 2.10 -15.45 -3.20
C HIS A 59 2.41 -15.43 -1.70
N PRO A 60 2.40 -14.26 -1.04
CA PRO A 60 2.80 -14.15 0.35
C PRO A 60 1.75 -14.77 1.28
N ARG A 61 2.16 -15.10 2.49
CA ARG A 61 1.22 -15.56 3.52
C ARG A 61 0.37 -14.40 4.00
N PHE A 62 0.98 -13.24 4.13
CA PHE A 62 0.36 -12.00 4.55
C PHE A 62 1.05 -10.84 3.85
N ILE A 63 0.28 -9.80 3.51
CA ILE A 63 0.85 -8.57 2.98
C ILE A 63 -0.04 -7.41 3.39
N GLU A 64 0.58 -6.27 3.69
CA GLU A 64 -0.13 -5.01 3.86
C GLU A 64 0.58 -3.92 3.06
N VAL A 65 -0.22 -3.00 2.52
CA VAL A 65 0.30 -1.84 1.79
C VAL A 65 -0.39 -0.61 2.34
N TRP A 66 0.40 0.37 2.73
CA TRP A 66 -0.08 1.62 3.29
C TRP A 66 0.57 2.77 2.55
N GLY A 67 -0.24 3.64 1.96
CA GLY A 67 0.27 4.81 1.27
C GLY A 67 0.04 6.05 2.13
N LYS A 68 1.10 6.84 2.33
CA LYS A 68 0.99 8.15 2.98
C LYS A 68 1.28 9.21 1.96
N PHE A 69 0.23 9.85 1.49
CA PHE A 69 0.30 10.86 0.44
C PHE A 69 0.44 12.26 1.02
N LEU A 70 1.08 13.15 0.27
CA LEU A 70 1.17 14.53 0.69
C LEU A 70 -0.22 15.16 0.75
N PRO A 71 -0.53 15.95 1.78
CA PRO A 71 -1.82 16.62 1.88
C PRO A 71 -2.05 17.58 0.71
N ARG A 72 -3.30 17.66 0.27
CA ARG A 72 -3.71 18.57 -0.79
C ARG A 72 -5.01 19.24 -0.38
N GLY A 73 -5.04 20.58 -0.51
CA GLY A 73 -6.22 21.36 -0.13
C GLY A 73 -6.61 21.19 1.34
N GLY A 74 -5.64 20.94 2.21
CA GLY A 74 -5.89 20.68 3.62
C GLY A 74 -6.38 19.27 3.94
N LEU A 75 -6.44 18.39 2.93
CA LEU A 75 -6.91 17.02 3.10
C LEU A 75 -5.76 16.03 2.96
N SER A 76 -5.64 15.12 3.92
CA SER A 76 -4.66 14.04 3.88
C SER A 76 -5.41 12.71 3.74
N ILE A 77 -5.02 11.91 2.74
CA ILE A 77 -5.61 10.60 2.49
C ILE A 77 -4.49 9.57 2.54
N ASP A 78 -4.60 8.63 3.48
CA ASP A 78 -3.59 7.60 3.72
C ASP A 78 -4.24 6.23 3.59
N PRO A 79 -4.43 5.71 2.37
CA PRO A 79 -5.11 4.44 2.16
C PRO A 79 -4.29 3.26 2.68
N TYR A 80 -4.99 2.26 3.14
CA TYR A 80 -4.40 1.04 3.69
C TYR A 80 -5.18 -0.17 3.19
N CYS A 81 -4.46 -1.22 2.82
CA CYS A 81 -5.08 -2.49 2.49
C CYS A 81 -4.19 -3.64 2.95
N ASN A 82 -4.78 -4.79 3.16
CA ASN A 82 -4.02 -5.98 3.51
C ASN A 82 -4.68 -7.24 3.00
N TYR A 83 -3.94 -8.35 3.11
CA TYR A 83 -4.38 -9.65 2.63
C TYR A 83 -3.69 -10.74 3.44
N GLY A 84 -4.43 -11.76 3.81
CA GLY A 84 -3.90 -13.00 4.36
C GLY A 84 -4.52 -14.17 3.61
N ILE A 85 -3.79 -15.26 3.43
CA ILE A 85 -4.29 -16.42 2.68
C ILE A 85 -5.63 -16.87 3.28
N PRO A 86 -6.70 -16.97 2.46
CA PRO A 86 -8.03 -17.38 2.98
C PRO A 86 -7.98 -18.75 3.64
N ASN A 87 -8.80 -18.90 4.68
CA ASN A 87 -8.95 -20.15 5.45
C ASN A 87 -7.67 -20.58 6.15
N THR A 88 -6.82 -19.61 6.51
CA THR A 88 -5.62 -19.86 7.30
C THR A 88 -5.55 -18.85 8.44
N GLU A 89 -4.62 -19.10 9.37
CA GLU A 89 -4.34 -18.15 10.46
C GLU A 89 -3.90 -16.78 9.95
N TRP A 90 -3.36 -16.71 8.74
CA TRP A 90 -2.89 -15.44 8.16
C TRP A 90 -4.04 -14.52 7.82
N ARG A 91 -5.19 -15.07 7.47
CA ARG A 91 -6.39 -14.25 7.28
C ARG A 91 -6.83 -13.62 8.60
N ASP A 92 -6.80 -14.38 9.68
CA ASP A 92 -7.13 -13.86 11.00
C ASP A 92 -6.13 -12.80 11.43
N PHE A 93 -4.85 -13.01 11.14
CA PHE A 93 -3.82 -12.03 11.40
C PHE A 93 -4.05 -10.74 10.60
N ALA A 94 -4.41 -10.85 9.33
CA ALA A 94 -4.71 -9.69 8.49
C ALA A 94 -5.88 -8.89 9.05
N ARG A 95 -6.93 -9.58 9.50
CA ARG A 95 -8.07 -8.94 10.13
C ARG A 95 -7.68 -8.24 11.43
N PHE A 96 -6.86 -8.87 12.23
CA PHE A 96 -6.34 -8.25 13.45
C PHE A 96 -5.56 -6.99 13.13
N ARG A 97 -4.70 -7.02 12.12
CA ARG A 97 -3.93 -5.86 11.69
C ARG A 97 -4.85 -4.72 11.23
N LEU A 98 -5.89 -5.05 10.47
CA LEU A 98 -6.85 -4.05 10.01
C LEU A 98 -7.56 -3.38 11.19
N LEU A 99 -8.01 -4.17 12.17
CA LEU A 99 -8.69 -3.65 13.34
C LEU A 99 -7.78 -2.83 14.25
N ARG A 100 -6.49 -3.11 14.22
CA ARG A 100 -5.49 -2.42 15.04
C ARG A 100 -4.70 -1.37 14.26
N HIS A 101 -5.04 -1.19 12.99
CA HIS A 101 -4.39 -0.12 12.22
C HIS A 101 -4.63 1.21 12.93
N ASP A 102 -3.59 2.02 12.98
CA ASP A 102 -3.60 3.24 13.78
C ASP A 102 -4.60 4.24 13.22
N LEU A 103 -5.67 4.46 13.97
CA LEU A 103 -6.70 5.44 13.63
C LEU A 103 -6.53 6.73 14.42
N ASP A 104 -5.46 6.82 15.20
CA ASP A 104 -5.21 7.97 16.08
C ASP A 104 -4.49 9.06 15.27
N PRO A 105 -5.14 10.20 14.97
CA PRO A 105 -4.53 11.23 14.14
C PRO A 105 -3.21 11.78 14.69
N GLU A 106 -3.03 11.70 15.98
CA GLU A 106 -1.82 12.23 16.64
C GLU A 106 -0.59 11.40 16.31
N LYS A 107 -0.78 10.14 15.92
CA LYS A 107 0.32 9.23 15.57
C LYS A 107 0.57 9.16 14.07
N ILE A 108 -0.27 9.81 13.28
CA ILE A 108 -0.11 9.83 11.83
C ILE A 108 0.85 10.93 11.47
N ASP A 109 1.92 10.55 10.79
CA ASP A 109 2.94 11.49 10.35
C ASP A 109 2.42 12.31 9.17
N ASN A 110 2.33 13.61 9.36
CA ASN A 110 1.91 14.56 8.33
C ASN A 110 3.13 15.07 7.58
N ARG A 111 3.65 14.28 6.71
CA ARG A 111 4.84 14.63 5.96
C ARG A 111 4.64 15.86 5.04
#